data_81e1a368a1eed5bafb9abd0d5300034d
#
_entry.id   81e1a368a1eed5bafb9abd0d5300034d
#
_cell.length_a   1.000
_cell.length_b   1.000
_cell.length_c   1.000
_cell.angle_alpha   90.00
_cell.angle_beta   90.00
_cell.angle_gamma   90.00
#
_symmetry.space_group_name_H-M   'P 1'
#
loop_
_entity.id
_entity.type
_entity.pdbx_description
1 polymer ?
#
loop_
_entity_poly.entity_id
_entity_poly.type
_entity_poly.pdbx_seq_one_letter_code
_entity_poly.pdbx_strand_id
1 'polypeptide(L)'
;MIREVISFISESMPRLEFISKLTLTIDEEKLLESCSRIMKLTPEGVVVTVPTEQLTDRELILLHLSKVHFGYITKILDSDRALIGDLIAYTKKPAGTVAGRISEMSAEGMVERVGKGEYRITTYGLDSFIHDVLPKLTA
;
A
#
# COMPACT_ATOMS: atom_id res chain seq x y z
N MET A 1 -17.86 3.67 -9.03
CA MET A 1 -18.64 3.04 -7.97
C MET A 1 -18.80 3.95 -6.75
N ILE A 2 -17.75 4.35 -6.05
CA ILE A 2 -17.85 5.28 -4.91
C ILE A 2 -18.41 6.64 -5.35
N ARG A 3 -18.01 7.14 -6.53
CA ARG A 3 -18.52 8.39 -7.07
C ARG A 3 -20.03 8.35 -7.31
N GLU A 4 -20.52 7.22 -7.82
CA GLU A 4 -21.96 7.05 -8.08
C GLU A 4 -22.75 7.04 -6.78
N VAL A 5 -22.25 6.36 -5.75
CA VAL A 5 -22.87 6.32 -4.43
C VAL A 5 -22.89 7.73 -3.82
N ILE A 6 -21.79 8.45 -3.87
CA ILE A 6 -21.69 9.81 -3.34
C ILE A 6 -22.61 10.75 -4.12
N SER A 7 -22.62 10.65 -5.46
CA SER A 7 -23.48 11.46 -6.31
C SER A 7 -24.97 11.21 -6.02
N PHE A 8 -25.35 9.95 -5.85
CA PHE A 8 -26.72 9.58 -5.51
C PHE A 8 -27.13 10.15 -4.14
N ILE A 9 -26.23 10.09 -3.16
CA ILE A 9 -26.49 10.55 -1.80
C ILE A 9 -26.40 12.08 -1.69
N SER A 10 -25.77 12.76 -2.65
CA SER A 10 -25.60 14.22 -2.63
C SER A 10 -26.92 15.00 -2.58
N GLU A 11 -28.02 14.39 -2.96
CA GLU A 11 -29.35 14.98 -2.81
C GLU A 11 -29.80 15.06 -1.36
N SER A 12 -29.12 14.33 -0.45
CA SER A 12 -29.42 14.27 0.97
C SER A 12 -28.16 14.69 1.77
N MET A 13 -28.02 15.99 2.01
CA MET A 13 -26.85 16.60 2.63
C MET A 13 -26.34 15.91 3.92
N PRO A 14 -27.20 15.58 4.91
CA PRO A 14 -26.69 14.91 6.11
C PRO A 14 -26.06 13.55 5.84
N ARG A 15 -26.59 12.80 4.88
CA ARG A 15 -26.06 11.51 4.49
C ARG A 15 -24.73 11.65 3.75
N LEU A 16 -24.59 12.68 2.93
CA LEU A 16 -23.34 12.94 2.21
C LEU A 16 -22.19 13.19 3.19
N GLU A 17 -22.41 14.03 4.19
CA GLU A 17 -21.39 14.29 5.21
C GLU A 17 -21.00 13.02 5.98
N PHE A 18 -21.99 12.20 6.35
CA PHE A 18 -21.77 10.95 7.05
C PHE A 18 -20.96 9.97 6.19
N ILE A 19 -21.32 9.81 4.92
CA ILE A 19 -20.62 8.95 3.97
C ILE A 19 -19.18 9.44 3.76
N SER A 20 -18.97 10.74 3.62
CA SER A 20 -17.62 11.31 3.47
C SER A 20 -16.71 10.97 4.65
N LYS A 21 -17.23 10.94 5.87
CA LYS A 21 -16.47 10.58 7.07
C LYS A 21 -16.12 9.10 7.11
N LEU A 22 -16.97 8.25 6.52
CA LEU A 22 -16.77 6.80 6.50
C LEU A 22 -15.92 6.34 5.30
N THR A 23 -15.78 7.17 4.28
CA THR A 23 -15.08 6.80 3.06
C THR A 23 -13.60 7.11 3.20
N LEU A 24 -12.77 6.05 3.11
CA LEU A 24 -11.32 6.20 3.09
C LEU A 24 -10.87 6.36 1.64
N THR A 25 -10.20 7.47 1.35
CA THR A 25 -9.59 7.74 0.05
C THR A 25 -8.15 8.13 0.23
N ILE A 26 -7.33 7.84 -0.79
CA ILE A 26 -5.92 8.23 -0.81
C ILE A 26 -5.74 9.32 -1.87
N ASP A 27 -5.17 10.44 -1.46
CA ASP A 27 -4.77 11.50 -2.36
C ASP A 27 -3.46 11.07 -3.03
N GLU A 28 -3.52 10.76 -4.33
CA GLU A 28 -2.37 10.25 -5.07
C GLU A 28 -1.21 11.25 -5.11
N GLU A 29 -1.49 12.55 -5.20
CA GLU A 29 -0.43 13.56 -5.21
C GLU A 29 0.31 13.60 -3.88
N LYS A 30 -0.40 13.52 -2.77
CA LYS A 30 0.21 13.46 -1.44
C LYS A 30 0.99 12.17 -1.24
N LEU A 31 0.47 11.06 -1.75
CA LEU A 31 1.15 9.77 -1.71
C LEU A 31 2.46 9.85 -2.48
N LEU A 32 2.44 10.37 -3.70
CA LEU A 32 3.64 10.52 -4.52
C LEU A 32 4.67 11.44 -3.84
N GLU A 33 4.22 12.56 -3.30
CA GLU A 33 5.10 13.49 -2.58
C GLU A 33 5.75 12.81 -1.37
N SER A 34 4.95 12.12 -0.57
CA SER A 34 5.45 11.43 0.63
C SER A 34 6.42 10.30 0.26
N CYS A 35 6.09 9.51 -0.75
CA CYS A 35 6.95 8.42 -1.20
C CYS A 35 8.24 8.93 -1.85
N SER A 36 8.23 10.11 -2.48
CA SER A 36 9.42 10.67 -3.11
C SER A 36 10.55 10.93 -2.13
N ARG A 37 10.24 11.04 -0.85
CA ARG A 37 11.24 11.24 0.21
C ARG A 37 12.01 9.97 0.54
N ILE A 38 11.43 8.81 0.25
CA ILE A 38 12.00 7.51 0.63
C ILE A 38 12.26 6.59 -0.56
N MET A 39 11.73 6.92 -1.73
CA MET A 39 11.82 6.10 -2.93
C MET A 39 12.22 6.94 -4.13
N LYS A 40 12.93 6.30 -5.07
CA LYS A 40 13.30 6.92 -6.35
C LYS A 40 12.92 5.99 -7.50
N LEU A 41 12.51 6.60 -8.60
CA LEU A 41 12.22 5.87 -9.83
C LEU A 41 13.50 5.69 -10.62
N THR A 42 13.74 4.47 -11.10
CA THR A 42 14.87 4.15 -11.97
C THR A 42 14.35 3.38 -13.18
N PRO A 43 15.14 3.28 -14.28
CA PRO A 43 14.73 2.46 -15.42
C PRO A 43 14.45 1.00 -15.06
N GLU A 44 15.07 0.49 -14.00
CA GLU A 44 14.92 -0.90 -13.54
C GLU A 44 13.77 -1.07 -12.56
N GLY A 45 13.16 0.02 -12.08
CA GLY A 45 12.06 -0.03 -11.15
C GLY A 45 12.16 1.03 -10.05
N VAL A 46 11.50 0.76 -8.93
CA VAL A 46 11.48 1.66 -7.78
C VAL A 46 12.51 1.22 -6.75
N VAL A 47 13.31 2.14 -6.27
CA VAL A 47 14.35 1.88 -5.26
C VAL A 47 14.03 2.64 -3.98
N VAL A 48 14.12 1.96 -2.85
CA VAL A 48 14.01 2.58 -1.53
C VAL A 48 15.38 3.13 -1.14
N THR A 49 15.42 4.42 -0.80
CA THR A 49 16.69 5.14 -0.58
C THR A 49 17.01 5.39 0.89
N VAL A 50 16.20 4.90 1.81
CA VAL A 50 16.41 5.09 3.25
C VAL A 50 16.65 3.75 3.94
N PRO A 51 17.33 3.74 5.13
CA PRO A 51 17.51 2.50 5.89
C PRO A 51 16.17 1.93 6.36
N THR A 52 16.07 0.59 6.38
CA THR A 52 14.83 -0.12 6.74
C THR A 52 15.04 -1.12 7.89
N GLU A 53 16.18 -1.12 8.54
CA GLU A 53 16.51 -2.10 9.58
C GLU A 53 15.59 -2.00 10.80
N GLN A 54 15.02 -0.83 11.06
CA GLN A 54 14.12 -0.60 12.18
C GLN A 54 12.71 -1.12 11.95
N LEU A 55 12.39 -1.58 10.73
CA LEU A 55 11.05 -2.03 10.40
C LEU A 55 10.83 -3.50 10.80
N THR A 56 9.61 -3.80 11.24
CA THR A 56 9.18 -5.17 11.50
C THR A 56 8.91 -5.90 10.18
N ASP A 57 8.69 -7.22 10.24
CA ASP A 57 8.38 -8.01 9.06
C ASP A 57 7.12 -7.49 8.34
N ARG A 58 6.08 -7.16 9.09
CA ARG A 58 4.84 -6.61 8.53
C ARG A 58 5.08 -5.26 7.87
N GLU A 59 5.87 -4.41 8.51
CA GLU A 59 6.20 -3.09 7.97
C GLU A 59 7.03 -3.19 6.69
N LEU A 60 7.95 -4.14 6.61
CA LEU A 60 8.71 -4.40 5.38
C LEU A 60 7.80 -4.88 4.26
N ILE A 61 6.82 -5.72 4.56
CA ILE A 61 5.85 -6.17 3.57
C ILE A 61 5.01 -4.99 3.06
N LEU A 62 4.52 -4.14 3.97
CA LEU A 62 3.78 -2.93 3.58
C LEU A 62 4.64 -2.00 2.72
N LEU A 63 5.92 -1.83 3.07
CA LEU A 63 6.84 -1.00 2.30
C LEU A 63 7.01 -1.54 0.88
N HIS A 64 7.23 -2.84 0.74
CA HIS A 64 7.39 -3.45 -0.59
C HIS A 64 6.13 -3.32 -1.43
N LEU A 65 4.96 -3.59 -0.84
CA LEU A 65 3.69 -3.47 -1.54
C LEU A 65 3.39 -2.02 -1.93
N SER A 66 3.72 -1.06 -1.05
CA SER A 66 3.58 0.36 -1.35
C SER A 66 4.53 0.79 -2.46
N LYS A 67 5.75 0.24 -2.48
CA LYS A 67 6.73 0.47 -3.55
C LYS A 67 6.19 -0.01 -4.90
N VAL A 68 5.58 -1.20 -4.93
CA VAL A 68 4.97 -1.74 -6.15
C VAL A 68 3.80 -0.85 -6.59
N HIS A 69 2.96 -0.44 -5.67
CA HIS A 69 1.85 0.46 -5.96
C HIS A 69 2.35 1.82 -6.51
N PHE A 70 3.39 2.38 -5.90
CA PHE A 70 4.01 3.62 -6.36
C PHE A 70 4.55 3.47 -7.79
N GLY A 71 5.20 2.35 -8.09
CA GLY A 71 5.68 2.05 -9.44
C GLY A 71 4.54 1.92 -10.45
N TYR A 72 3.42 1.36 -10.02
CA TYR A 72 2.25 1.19 -10.87
C TYR A 72 1.58 2.54 -11.20
N ILE A 73 1.35 3.39 -10.21
CA ILE A 73 0.69 4.68 -10.46
C ILE A 73 1.59 5.67 -11.22
N THR A 74 2.90 5.47 -11.17
CA THR A 74 3.87 6.26 -11.96
C THR A 74 4.16 5.64 -13.32
N LYS A 75 3.52 4.52 -13.65
CA LYS A 75 3.65 3.80 -14.93
C LYS A 75 5.03 3.19 -15.19
N ILE A 76 5.84 3.05 -14.15
CA ILE A 76 7.10 2.30 -14.26
C ILE A 76 6.81 0.80 -14.28
N LEU A 77 5.80 0.36 -13.53
CA LEU A 77 5.36 -1.03 -13.50
C LEU A 77 3.99 -1.16 -14.18
N ASP A 78 3.74 -2.31 -14.81
CA ASP A 78 2.48 -2.59 -15.50
C ASP A 78 1.36 -3.03 -14.56
N SER A 79 1.70 -3.39 -13.32
CA SER A 79 0.74 -3.93 -12.37
C SER A 79 1.09 -3.51 -10.95
N ASP A 80 0.07 -3.43 -10.10
CA ASP A 80 0.22 -3.19 -8.66
C ASP A 80 0.36 -4.48 -7.86
N ARG A 81 0.50 -5.63 -8.54
CA ARG A 81 0.58 -6.95 -7.91
C ARG A 81 2.02 -7.29 -7.56
N ALA A 82 2.22 -7.84 -6.38
CA ALA A 82 3.50 -8.36 -5.93
C ALA A 82 3.43 -9.87 -5.80
N LEU A 83 4.48 -10.56 -6.21
CA LEU A 83 4.59 -12.00 -6.04
C LEU A 83 5.12 -12.32 -4.64
N ILE A 84 4.63 -13.41 -4.06
CA ILE A 84 5.09 -13.82 -2.72
C ILE A 84 6.59 -14.09 -2.72
N GLY A 85 7.14 -14.60 -3.83
CA GLY A 85 8.59 -14.81 -3.97
C GLY A 85 9.38 -13.52 -3.84
N ASP A 86 8.86 -12.41 -4.38
CA ASP A 86 9.51 -11.11 -4.27
C ASP A 86 9.46 -10.59 -2.83
N LEU A 87 8.37 -10.83 -2.12
CA LEU A 87 8.25 -10.46 -0.71
C LEU A 87 9.22 -11.26 0.17
N ILE A 88 9.38 -12.55 -0.12
CA ILE A 88 10.35 -13.40 0.57
C ILE A 88 11.77 -12.88 0.34
N ALA A 89 12.10 -12.56 -0.90
CA ALA A 89 13.42 -12.04 -1.26
C ALA A 89 13.69 -10.67 -0.61
N TYR A 90 12.69 -9.81 -0.61
CA TYR A 90 12.83 -8.46 -0.06
C TYR A 90 12.97 -8.46 1.45
N THR A 91 12.16 -9.24 2.15
CA THR A 91 12.19 -9.32 3.63
C THR A 91 13.35 -10.15 4.14
N LYS A 92 13.90 -11.04 3.33
CA LYS A 92 14.93 -12.02 3.70
C LYS A 92 14.48 -12.94 4.85
N LYS A 93 13.18 -13.19 4.92
CA LYS A 93 12.58 -14.07 5.93
C LYS A 93 12.12 -15.38 5.30
N PRO A 94 11.99 -16.46 6.11
CA PRO A 94 11.48 -17.72 5.60
C PRO A 94 10.10 -17.60 4.98
N ALA A 95 9.81 -18.43 3.98
CA ALA A 95 8.53 -18.42 3.26
C ALA A 95 7.33 -18.55 4.21
N GLY A 96 7.43 -19.42 5.20
CA GLY A 96 6.34 -19.62 6.17
C GLY A 96 6.08 -18.38 7.03
N THR A 97 7.12 -17.65 7.41
CA THR A 97 6.99 -16.40 8.16
C THR A 97 6.27 -15.35 7.31
N VAL A 98 6.70 -15.17 6.06
CA VAL A 98 6.10 -14.21 5.13
C VAL A 98 4.63 -14.57 4.87
N ALA A 99 4.35 -15.82 4.58
CA ALA A 99 2.98 -16.30 4.34
C ALA A 99 2.08 -16.05 5.56
N GLY A 100 2.59 -16.29 6.77
CA GLY A 100 1.86 -16.03 8.00
C GLY A 100 1.54 -14.55 8.19
N ARG A 101 2.50 -13.66 7.93
CA ARG A 101 2.28 -12.22 8.04
C ARG A 101 1.27 -11.72 7.00
N ILE A 102 1.38 -12.20 5.77
CA ILE A 102 0.44 -11.84 4.71
C ILE A 102 -0.99 -12.30 5.06
N SER A 103 -1.13 -13.50 5.61
CA SER A 103 -2.42 -14.02 6.05
C SER A 103 -3.04 -13.12 7.12
N GLU A 104 -2.27 -12.71 8.12
CA GLU A 104 -2.73 -11.76 9.15
C GLU A 104 -3.17 -10.43 8.53
N MET A 105 -2.35 -9.89 7.63
CA MET A 105 -2.61 -8.61 6.99
C MET A 105 -3.82 -8.66 6.06
N SER A 106 -4.04 -9.79 5.39
CA SER A 106 -5.24 -10.01 4.59
C SER A 106 -6.50 -10.03 5.46
N ALA A 107 -6.42 -10.69 6.61
CA ALA A 107 -7.53 -10.73 7.56
C ALA A 107 -7.84 -9.34 8.11
N GLU A 108 -6.83 -8.48 8.24
CA GLU A 108 -6.99 -7.10 8.71
C GLU A 108 -7.41 -6.14 7.58
N GLY A 109 -7.49 -6.61 6.35
CA GLY A 109 -7.91 -5.79 5.21
C GLY A 109 -6.82 -4.91 4.60
N MET A 110 -5.56 -5.10 4.98
CA MET A 110 -4.43 -4.30 4.48
C MET A 110 -3.92 -4.79 3.14
N VAL A 111 -4.07 -6.08 2.87
CA VAL A 111 -3.57 -6.76 1.67
C VAL A 111 -4.69 -7.57 1.06
N GLU A 112 -4.71 -7.65 -0.26
CA GLU A 112 -5.68 -8.44 -1.02
C GLU A 112 -4.95 -9.46 -1.88
N ARG A 113 -5.40 -10.72 -1.82
CA ARG A 113 -4.92 -11.74 -2.73
C ARG A 113 -5.65 -11.59 -4.06
N VAL A 114 -4.91 -11.37 -5.14
CA VAL A 114 -5.49 -11.15 -6.47
C VAL A 114 -5.24 -12.31 -7.43
N GLY A 115 -4.45 -13.29 -7.01
CA GLY A 115 -4.15 -14.47 -7.79
C GLY A 115 -3.34 -15.44 -6.95
N LYS A 116 -2.94 -16.57 -7.53
CA LYS A 116 -2.12 -17.56 -6.83
C LYS A 116 -0.72 -16.97 -6.57
N GLY A 117 -0.42 -16.74 -5.28
CA GLY A 117 0.86 -16.15 -4.88
C GLY A 117 1.01 -14.68 -5.28
N GLU A 118 -0.07 -14.01 -5.64
CA GLU A 118 -0.07 -12.61 -6.05
C GLU A 118 -0.91 -11.78 -5.09
N TYR A 119 -0.37 -10.66 -4.65
CA TYR A 119 -0.98 -9.80 -3.64
C TYR A 119 -0.84 -8.34 -4.02
N ARG A 120 -1.78 -7.52 -3.57
CA ARG A 120 -1.67 -6.07 -3.70
C ARG A 120 -2.08 -5.40 -2.41
N ILE A 121 -1.60 -4.17 -2.22
CA ILE A 121 -1.98 -3.37 -1.07
C ILE A 121 -3.37 -2.78 -1.31
N THR A 122 -4.15 -2.70 -0.26
CA THR A 122 -5.47 -2.06 -0.30
C THR A 122 -5.34 -0.59 0.06
N THR A 123 -6.41 0.18 -0.12
CA THR A 123 -6.47 1.58 0.33
C THR A 123 -6.20 1.66 1.83
N TYR A 124 -6.77 0.74 2.61
CA TYR A 124 -6.51 0.69 4.05
C TYR A 124 -5.06 0.36 4.36
N GLY A 125 -4.45 -0.53 3.59
CA GLY A 125 -3.02 -0.85 3.72
C GLY A 125 -2.12 0.35 3.41
N LEU A 126 -2.44 1.12 2.37
CA LEU A 126 -1.73 2.37 2.04
C LEU A 126 -1.86 3.39 3.16
N ASP A 127 -3.05 3.53 3.72
CA ASP A 127 -3.30 4.43 4.84
C ASP A 127 -2.45 4.02 6.05
N SER A 128 -2.41 2.74 6.39
CA SER A 128 -1.57 2.22 7.45
C SER A 128 -0.08 2.46 7.18
N PHE A 129 0.36 2.28 5.94
CA PHE A 129 1.73 2.57 5.55
C PHE A 129 2.07 4.05 5.82
N ILE A 130 1.21 4.95 5.38
CA ILE A 130 1.44 6.40 5.53
C ILE A 130 1.49 6.80 7.00
N HIS A 131 0.62 6.25 7.84
CA HIS A 131 0.51 6.64 9.25
C HIS A 131 1.48 5.93 10.17
N ASP A 132 1.79 4.65 9.90
CA ASP A 132 2.55 3.82 10.82
C ASP A 132 3.99 3.56 10.37
N VAL A 133 4.24 3.46 9.08
CA VAL A 133 5.55 3.08 8.54
C VAL A 133 6.33 4.28 8.04
N LEU A 134 5.70 5.13 7.23
CA LEU A 134 6.34 6.29 6.62
C LEU A 134 7.00 7.21 7.64
N PRO A 135 6.38 7.53 8.80
CA PRO A 135 7.03 8.37 9.80
C PRO A 135 8.34 7.79 10.34
N LYS A 136 8.46 6.48 10.41
CA LYS A 136 9.71 5.82 10.84
C LYS A 136 10.82 5.97 9.82
N LEU A 137 10.48 6.13 8.55
CA LEU A 137 11.44 6.23 7.46
C LEU A 137 11.86 7.68 7.18
N THR A 138 11.05 8.64 7.57
CA THR A 138 11.30 10.08 7.33
C THR A 138 11.78 10.83 8.57
N ALA A 139 11.83 10.15 9.71
CA ALA A 139 12.28 10.75 10.96
C ALA A 139 13.80 11.00 10.98
#